data_5b1ca295e43ad5578a24603ce15de7cd
#
_entry.id   5b1ca295e43ad5578a24603ce15de7cd
#
_cell.length_a   1.000
_cell.length_b   1.000
_cell.length_c   1.000
_cell.angle_alpha   90.00
_cell.angle_beta   90.00
_cell.angle_gamma   90.00
#
_symmetry.space_group_name_H-M   'P 1'
#
loop_
_entity.id
_entity.type
_entity.pdbx_description
1 polymer ?
#
loop_
_entity_poly.entity_id
_entity_poly.type
_entity_poly.pdbx_seq_one_letter_code
_entity_poly.pdbx_strand_id
1 'polypeptide(L)'
;MTEAEKTLSIYRHDMRHILTTLSGMISDGLYDEADHFIEKHIGPIEETSHAKWCEDGVLNSMFCAYFAEAKKRGIEIDAQIDLKRLSEDESAMFSIMCANAIENAIHAVSQLSDKRKFIRVRAVCFPKLMFSVGNPYEGNIKTNDEGVPVSGEEGHGIGILSILDYCEKNDAMYDFKIEDGWFSVRVAKR
;
A
#
# COMPACT_ATOMS: atom_id res chain seq x y z
N MET A 1 -19.11 21.41 -14.69
CA MET A 1 -18.19 20.26 -14.57
C MET A 1 -16.84 20.70 -15.14
N THR A 2 -15.82 20.77 -14.31
CA THR A 2 -14.47 21.16 -14.71
C THR A 2 -13.82 20.07 -15.57
N GLU A 3 -12.76 20.41 -16.31
CA GLU A 3 -11.98 19.43 -17.11
C GLU A 3 -11.44 18.29 -16.22
N ALA A 4 -10.98 18.61 -15.02
CA ALA A 4 -10.52 17.63 -14.03
C ALA A 4 -11.66 16.69 -13.58
N GLU A 5 -12.86 17.18 -13.34
CA GLU A 5 -14.01 16.34 -12.98
C GLU A 5 -14.43 15.40 -14.12
N LYS A 6 -14.31 15.87 -15.37
CA LYS A 6 -14.57 15.05 -16.55
C LYS A 6 -13.56 13.91 -16.68
N THR A 7 -12.29 14.24 -16.56
CA THR A 7 -11.20 13.26 -16.60
C THR A 7 -11.36 12.22 -15.51
N LEU A 8 -11.61 12.63 -14.27
CA LEU A 8 -11.84 11.72 -13.16
C LEU A 8 -13.07 10.82 -13.37
N SER A 9 -14.13 11.35 -13.98
CA SER A 9 -15.34 10.57 -14.31
C SER A 9 -15.04 9.48 -15.35
N ILE A 10 -14.24 9.80 -16.38
CA ILE A 10 -13.80 8.83 -17.39
C ILE A 10 -12.97 7.73 -16.74
N TYR A 11 -11.96 8.09 -15.93
CA TYR A 11 -11.14 7.08 -15.24
C TYR A 11 -11.95 6.15 -14.33
N ARG A 12 -12.91 6.69 -13.58
CA ARG A 12 -13.77 5.85 -12.73
C ARG A 12 -14.67 4.92 -13.55
N HIS A 13 -15.15 5.38 -14.69
CA HIS A 13 -15.96 4.57 -15.61
C HIS A 13 -15.12 3.42 -16.19
N ASP A 14 -13.92 3.71 -16.70
CA ASP A 14 -13.04 2.73 -17.31
C ASP A 14 -12.55 1.71 -16.28
N MET A 15 -12.19 2.16 -15.07
CA MET A 15 -11.81 1.28 -13.97
C MET A 15 -12.95 0.34 -13.58
N ARG A 16 -14.20 0.83 -13.55
CA ARG A 16 -15.37 -0.02 -13.29
C ARG A 16 -15.51 -1.10 -14.35
N HIS A 17 -15.31 -0.78 -15.63
CA HIS A 17 -15.37 -1.76 -16.71
C HIS A 17 -14.29 -2.84 -16.57
N ILE A 18 -13.06 -2.45 -16.28
CA ILE A 18 -11.95 -3.36 -16.03
C ILE A 18 -12.31 -4.32 -14.88
N LEU A 19 -12.74 -3.78 -13.75
CA LEU A 19 -13.09 -4.59 -12.56
C LEU A 19 -14.30 -5.52 -12.81
N THR A 20 -15.31 -5.04 -13.56
CA THR A 20 -16.48 -5.87 -13.93
C THR A 20 -16.07 -7.02 -14.85
N THR A 21 -15.21 -6.76 -15.82
CA THR A 21 -14.69 -7.79 -16.74
C THR A 21 -13.88 -8.85 -15.96
N LEU A 22 -12.99 -8.42 -15.08
CA LEU A 22 -12.21 -9.31 -14.22
C LEU A 22 -13.11 -10.16 -13.30
N SER A 23 -14.11 -9.54 -12.68
CA SER A 23 -15.08 -10.24 -11.84
C SER A 23 -15.83 -11.33 -12.62
N GLY A 24 -16.22 -11.04 -13.86
CA GLY A 24 -16.84 -12.03 -14.75
C GLY A 24 -15.89 -13.20 -15.05
N MET A 25 -14.65 -12.91 -15.46
CA MET A 25 -13.64 -13.94 -15.76
C MET A 25 -13.38 -14.85 -14.55
N ILE A 26 -13.22 -14.27 -13.37
CA ILE A 26 -13.01 -15.02 -12.12
C ILE A 26 -14.23 -15.89 -11.79
N SER A 27 -15.45 -15.36 -11.94
CA SER A 27 -16.69 -16.10 -11.70
C SER A 27 -16.87 -17.27 -12.64
N ASP A 28 -16.39 -17.15 -13.87
CA ASP A 28 -16.44 -18.20 -14.90
C ASP A 28 -15.26 -19.18 -14.80
N GLY A 29 -14.32 -18.97 -13.85
CA GLY A 29 -13.14 -19.82 -13.65
C GLY A 29 -12.04 -19.63 -14.70
N LEU A 30 -12.10 -18.52 -15.46
CA LEU A 30 -11.13 -18.16 -16.51
C LEU A 30 -9.92 -17.42 -15.90
N TYR A 31 -9.17 -18.11 -15.04
CA TYR A 31 -8.08 -17.47 -14.27
C TYR A 31 -6.91 -17.05 -15.14
N ASP A 32 -6.51 -17.88 -16.12
CA ASP A 32 -5.39 -17.58 -17.03
C ASP A 32 -5.72 -16.38 -17.92
N GLU A 33 -6.97 -16.26 -18.38
CA GLU A 33 -7.45 -15.11 -19.16
C GLU A 33 -7.54 -13.84 -18.30
N ALA A 34 -7.93 -13.97 -17.03
CA ALA A 34 -7.95 -12.86 -16.10
C ALA A 34 -6.53 -12.33 -15.82
N ASP A 35 -5.56 -13.21 -15.62
CA ASP A 35 -4.16 -12.84 -15.44
C ASP A 35 -3.63 -12.14 -16.70
N HIS A 36 -3.86 -12.69 -17.89
CA HIS A 36 -3.45 -12.04 -19.14
C HIS A 36 -4.13 -10.67 -19.35
N PHE A 37 -5.40 -10.55 -18.96
CA PHE A 37 -6.13 -9.29 -19.03
C PHE A 37 -5.51 -8.24 -18.10
N ILE A 38 -5.12 -8.63 -16.88
CA ILE A 38 -4.45 -7.75 -15.92
C ILE A 38 -3.08 -7.30 -16.46
N GLU A 39 -2.27 -8.23 -16.94
CA GLU A 39 -0.96 -7.93 -17.53
C GLU A 39 -1.04 -6.92 -18.67
N LYS A 40 -2.07 -7.03 -19.51
CA LYS A 40 -2.29 -6.11 -20.64
C LYS A 40 -2.62 -4.68 -20.19
N HIS A 41 -3.28 -4.50 -19.06
CA HIS A 41 -3.78 -3.18 -18.62
C HIS A 41 -2.89 -2.52 -17.56
N ILE A 42 -2.18 -3.31 -16.75
CA ILE A 42 -1.35 -2.82 -15.64
C ILE A 42 0.14 -3.09 -15.91
N GLY A 43 0.45 -4.03 -16.78
CA GLY A 43 1.78 -4.55 -17.03
C GLY A 43 2.01 -5.91 -16.38
N PRO A 44 3.15 -6.58 -16.70
CA PRO A 44 3.44 -7.92 -16.23
C PRO A 44 3.40 -8.01 -14.70
N ILE A 45 2.53 -8.86 -14.20
CA ILE A 45 2.53 -9.26 -12.79
C ILE A 45 3.39 -10.53 -12.71
N GLU A 46 4.60 -10.38 -12.19
CA GLU A 46 5.44 -11.56 -11.99
C GLU A 46 4.88 -12.46 -10.89
N GLU A 47 5.25 -13.75 -10.97
CA GLU A 47 4.92 -14.75 -9.96
C GLU A 47 5.18 -14.23 -8.55
N THR A 48 4.11 -13.97 -7.82
CA THR A 48 4.19 -13.56 -6.42
C THR A 48 4.71 -14.74 -5.60
N SER A 49 5.68 -14.47 -4.74
CA SER A 49 6.21 -15.47 -3.81
C SER A 49 5.06 -16.13 -3.03
N HIS A 50 5.01 -17.46 -2.99
CA HIS A 50 4.07 -18.20 -2.15
C HIS A 50 4.40 -18.13 -0.65
N ALA A 51 5.09 -17.09 -0.21
CA ALA A 51 5.41 -16.89 1.19
C ALA A 51 4.13 -16.67 2.00
N LYS A 52 4.07 -17.29 3.17
CA LYS A 52 2.96 -17.09 4.10
C LYS A 52 3.37 -16.09 5.17
N TRP A 53 2.93 -14.85 5.02
CA TRP A 53 3.19 -13.76 5.95
C TRP A 53 2.16 -13.69 7.08
N CYS A 54 0.88 -13.99 6.79
CA CYS A 54 -0.20 -13.97 7.78
C CYS A 54 -1.31 -14.97 7.43
N GLU A 55 -2.34 -15.04 8.29
CA GLU A 55 -3.48 -15.95 8.10
C GLU A 55 -4.58 -15.34 7.21
N ASP A 56 -4.60 -14.03 7.04
CA ASP A 56 -5.56 -13.34 6.19
C ASP A 56 -5.14 -13.40 4.73
N GLY A 57 -6.01 -13.94 3.87
CA GLY A 57 -5.68 -14.19 2.47
C GLY A 57 -5.44 -12.92 1.64
N VAL A 58 -6.24 -11.87 1.87
CA VAL A 58 -6.14 -10.60 1.14
C VAL A 58 -4.85 -9.89 1.53
N LEU A 59 -4.61 -9.78 2.84
CA LEU A 59 -3.38 -9.16 3.36
C LEU A 59 -2.14 -9.97 2.99
N ASN A 60 -2.21 -11.29 3.02
CA ASN A 60 -1.09 -12.12 2.60
C ASN A 60 -0.72 -11.89 1.14
N SER A 61 -1.70 -11.84 0.24
CA SER A 61 -1.48 -11.56 -1.18
C SER A 61 -0.88 -10.19 -1.40
N MET A 62 -1.38 -9.18 -0.69
CA MET A 62 -0.84 -7.81 -0.72
C MET A 62 0.64 -7.79 -0.26
N PHE A 63 0.98 -8.38 0.89
CA PHE A 63 2.37 -8.43 1.36
C PHE A 63 3.28 -9.18 0.38
N CYS A 64 2.82 -10.30 -0.18
CA CYS A 64 3.58 -11.03 -1.20
C CYS A 64 3.91 -10.15 -2.40
N ALA A 65 2.93 -9.44 -2.95
CA ALA A 65 3.10 -8.59 -4.12
C ALA A 65 4.09 -7.44 -3.86
N TYR A 66 3.87 -6.66 -2.81
CA TYR A 66 4.74 -5.49 -2.51
C TYR A 66 6.14 -5.88 -2.04
N PHE A 67 6.30 -6.99 -1.32
CA PHE A 67 7.62 -7.47 -0.92
C PHE A 67 8.40 -8.06 -2.09
N ALA A 68 7.73 -8.70 -3.04
CA ALA A 68 8.36 -9.12 -4.29
C ALA A 68 8.84 -7.91 -5.09
N GLU A 69 8.02 -6.87 -5.22
CA GLU A 69 8.38 -5.62 -5.90
C GLU A 69 9.57 -4.92 -5.23
N ALA A 70 9.58 -4.83 -3.90
CA ALA A 70 10.72 -4.28 -3.15
C ALA A 70 12.01 -5.07 -3.42
N LYS A 71 11.92 -6.41 -3.40
CA LYS A 71 13.06 -7.30 -3.67
C LYS A 71 13.64 -7.11 -5.08
N LYS A 72 12.79 -6.94 -6.10
CA LYS A 72 13.22 -6.62 -7.48
C LYS A 72 14.03 -5.33 -7.55
N ARG A 73 13.66 -4.33 -6.76
CA ARG A 73 14.35 -3.05 -6.66
C ARG A 73 15.59 -3.10 -5.76
N GLY A 74 15.99 -4.29 -5.28
CA GLY A 74 17.12 -4.48 -4.39
C GLY A 74 16.91 -3.91 -2.99
N ILE A 75 15.65 -3.79 -2.56
CA ILE A 75 15.26 -3.28 -1.25
C ILE A 75 15.09 -4.46 -0.29
N GLU A 76 15.80 -4.43 0.83
CA GLU A 76 15.67 -5.42 1.89
C GLU A 76 14.41 -5.14 2.73
N ILE A 77 13.65 -6.18 3.06
CA ILE A 77 12.45 -6.09 3.91
C ILE A 77 12.70 -6.77 5.23
N ASP A 78 12.63 -6.01 6.33
CA ASP A 78 12.56 -6.49 7.71
C ASP A 78 11.08 -6.52 8.14
N ALA A 79 10.41 -7.65 7.96
CA ALA A 79 8.98 -7.81 8.26
C ALA A 79 8.73 -8.69 9.47
N GLN A 80 7.86 -8.22 10.38
CA GLN A 80 7.27 -9.01 11.47
C GLN A 80 5.76 -8.82 11.42
N ILE A 81 5.04 -9.86 11.02
CA ILE A 81 3.61 -9.81 10.77
C ILE A 81 2.93 -10.92 11.56
N ASP A 82 2.07 -10.54 12.49
CA ASP A 82 1.22 -11.43 13.28
C ASP A 82 -0.24 -10.97 13.14
N LEU A 83 -0.81 -11.25 11.98
CA LEU A 83 -2.18 -10.94 11.64
C LEU A 83 -2.98 -12.23 11.50
N LYS A 84 -4.06 -12.33 12.27
CA LYS A 84 -5.10 -13.34 12.10
C LYS A 84 -6.08 -12.91 11.02
N ARG A 85 -6.99 -13.80 10.65
CA ARG A 85 -8.06 -13.47 9.72
C ARG A 85 -8.93 -12.34 10.28
N LEU A 86 -9.07 -11.27 9.51
CA LEU A 86 -9.98 -10.16 9.79
C LEU A 86 -11.34 -10.39 9.15
N SER A 87 -12.32 -9.51 9.39
CA SER A 87 -13.54 -9.48 8.59
C SER A 87 -13.23 -9.07 7.15
N GLU A 88 -14.07 -9.43 6.18
CA GLU A 88 -13.85 -9.13 4.76
C GLU A 88 -13.67 -7.63 4.50
N ASP A 89 -14.55 -6.80 5.07
CA ASP A 89 -14.49 -5.35 4.92
C ASP A 89 -13.22 -4.76 5.55
N GLU A 90 -12.86 -5.22 6.75
CA GLU A 90 -11.67 -4.75 7.46
C GLU A 90 -10.39 -5.18 6.72
N SER A 91 -10.33 -6.43 6.25
CA SER A 91 -9.22 -6.94 5.46
C SER A 91 -9.01 -6.13 4.18
N ALA A 92 -10.08 -5.86 3.43
CA ALA A 92 -10.02 -5.08 2.20
C ALA A 92 -9.52 -3.64 2.45
N MET A 93 -10.14 -2.93 3.40
CA MET A 93 -9.76 -1.54 3.69
C MET A 93 -8.35 -1.43 4.28
N PHE A 94 -8.00 -2.32 5.19
CA PHE A 94 -6.68 -2.35 5.81
C PHE A 94 -5.59 -2.70 4.82
N SER A 95 -5.86 -3.61 3.85
CA SER A 95 -4.90 -3.96 2.81
C SER A 95 -4.59 -2.78 1.89
N ILE A 96 -5.59 -1.98 1.51
CA ILE A 96 -5.38 -0.77 0.69
C ILE A 96 -4.51 0.24 1.43
N MET A 97 -4.78 0.48 2.70
CA MET A 97 -3.98 1.40 3.53
C MET A 97 -2.53 0.91 3.67
N CYS A 98 -2.32 -0.38 3.98
CA CYS A 98 -0.99 -0.98 4.10
C CYS A 98 -0.23 -0.91 2.77
N ALA A 99 -0.89 -1.23 1.65
CA ALA A 99 -0.33 -1.16 0.31
C ALA A 99 0.21 0.24 -0.01
N ASN A 100 -0.62 1.27 0.18
CA ASN A 100 -0.23 2.66 -0.04
C ASN A 100 0.97 3.09 0.83
N ALA A 101 0.99 2.66 2.10
CA ALA A 101 2.08 2.98 3.00
C ALA A 101 3.40 2.27 2.61
N ILE A 102 3.34 1.00 2.20
CA ILE A 102 4.52 0.23 1.74
C ILE A 102 5.01 0.79 0.41
N GLU A 103 4.12 1.11 -0.53
CA GLU A 103 4.46 1.70 -1.83
C GLU A 103 5.19 3.03 -1.66
N ASN A 104 4.72 3.90 -0.78
CA ASN A 104 5.42 5.14 -0.43
C ASN A 104 6.84 4.87 0.10
N ALA A 105 7.00 3.87 0.96
CA ALA A 105 8.30 3.48 1.48
C ALA A 105 9.23 2.93 0.38
N ILE A 106 8.71 2.08 -0.52
CA ILE A 106 9.45 1.55 -1.68
C ILE A 106 9.90 2.70 -2.58
N HIS A 107 9.01 3.65 -2.87
CA HIS A 107 9.32 4.80 -3.70
C HIS A 107 10.45 5.65 -3.07
N ALA A 108 10.32 6.01 -1.81
CA ALA A 108 11.31 6.81 -1.08
C ALA A 108 12.69 6.14 -1.05
N VAL A 109 12.75 4.83 -0.75
CA VAL A 109 14.00 4.07 -0.69
C VAL A 109 14.60 3.84 -2.08
N SER A 110 13.80 3.74 -3.13
CA SER A 110 14.28 3.57 -4.50
C SER A 110 15.15 4.74 -4.97
N GLN A 111 14.90 5.93 -4.43
CA GLN A 111 15.64 7.16 -4.77
C GLN A 111 16.95 7.32 -4.00
N LEU A 112 17.20 6.49 -2.98
CA LEU A 112 18.41 6.58 -2.17
C LEU A 112 19.64 6.03 -2.89
N SER A 113 20.80 6.66 -2.63
CA SER A 113 22.10 6.12 -3.04
C SER A 113 22.45 4.88 -2.21
N ASP A 114 22.47 3.78 -2.85
CA ASP A 114 23.07 2.47 -2.72
C ASP A 114 23.20 1.67 -1.40
N LYS A 115 23.35 2.18 -0.22
CA LYS A 115 23.74 1.32 0.91
C LYS A 115 22.69 1.17 2.03
N ARG A 116 21.57 1.83 1.91
CA ARG A 116 20.54 1.88 2.97
C ARG A 116 19.14 1.53 2.45
N LYS A 117 19.07 0.69 1.41
CA LYS A 117 17.79 0.30 0.81
C LYS A 117 17.15 -0.80 1.63
N PHE A 118 16.51 -0.42 2.73
CA PHE A 118 15.70 -1.34 3.48
C PHE A 118 14.42 -0.70 4.02
N ILE A 119 13.39 -1.52 4.23
CA ILE A 119 12.09 -1.11 4.76
C ILE A 119 11.78 -2.02 5.93
N ARG A 120 11.30 -1.44 7.03
CA ARG A 120 10.80 -2.18 8.18
C ARG A 120 9.29 -2.16 8.22
N VAL A 121 8.67 -3.35 8.26
CA VAL A 121 7.21 -3.51 8.33
C VAL A 121 6.85 -4.28 9.60
N ARG A 122 5.88 -3.78 10.35
CA ARG A 122 5.33 -4.43 11.55
C ARG A 122 3.81 -4.38 11.46
N ALA A 123 3.17 -5.52 11.67
CA ALA A 123 1.71 -5.60 11.70
C ALA A 123 1.27 -6.63 12.73
N VAL A 124 0.35 -6.26 13.60
CA VAL A 124 -0.22 -7.14 14.63
C VAL A 124 -1.72 -6.90 14.77
N CYS A 125 -2.48 -7.91 15.17
CA CYS A 125 -3.91 -7.75 15.44
C CYS A 125 -4.26 -7.83 16.93
N PHE A 126 -3.33 -8.17 17.79
CA PHE A 126 -3.55 -8.25 19.22
C PHE A 126 -2.48 -7.45 19.99
N PRO A 127 -2.84 -6.71 21.09
CA PRO A 127 -4.19 -6.49 21.62
C PRO A 127 -5.09 -5.58 20.77
N LYS A 128 -4.54 -4.88 19.79
CA LYS A 128 -5.26 -4.02 18.84
C LYS A 128 -4.65 -4.19 17.45
N LEU A 129 -5.46 -3.95 16.41
CA LEU A 129 -4.97 -3.91 15.04
C LEU A 129 -4.01 -2.72 14.88
N MET A 130 -2.75 -3.02 14.59
CA MET A 130 -1.69 -2.04 14.42
C MET A 130 -0.87 -2.37 13.18
N PHE A 131 -0.44 -1.34 12.50
CA PHE A 131 0.49 -1.40 11.39
C PHE A 131 1.53 -0.31 11.52
N SER A 132 2.76 -0.61 11.15
CA SER A 132 3.76 0.41 10.93
C SER A 132 4.70 0.03 9.79
N VAL A 133 5.09 1.02 9.03
CA VAL A 133 6.15 0.92 8.04
C VAL A 133 7.13 2.08 8.25
N GLY A 134 8.40 1.78 8.09
CA GLY A 134 9.46 2.79 8.20
C GLY A 134 10.60 2.51 7.26
N ASN A 135 11.25 3.58 6.84
CA ASN A 135 12.34 3.56 5.86
C ASN A 135 13.32 4.72 6.10
N PRO A 136 14.58 4.57 5.70
CA PRO A 136 15.49 5.69 5.62
C PRO A 136 15.04 6.69 4.55
N TYR A 137 15.38 7.96 4.72
CA TYR A 137 15.14 9.00 3.74
C TYR A 137 16.35 9.94 3.62
N GLU A 138 16.43 10.67 2.50
CA GLU A 138 17.39 11.76 2.28
C GLU A 138 16.63 13.05 2.01
N GLY A 139 17.25 14.18 2.35
CA GLY A 139 16.65 15.50 2.18
C GLY A 139 15.77 15.94 3.36
N ASN A 140 14.78 16.78 3.08
CA ASN A 140 13.90 17.35 4.08
C ASN A 140 12.44 17.01 3.78
N ILE A 141 11.76 16.35 4.71
CA ILE A 141 10.33 16.07 4.63
C ILE A 141 9.60 17.26 5.26
N LYS A 142 8.81 17.97 4.45
CA LYS A 142 7.94 19.05 4.94
C LYS A 142 6.69 18.45 5.58
N THR A 143 6.26 19.05 6.68
CA THR A 143 5.00 18.70 7.35
C THR A 143 4.10 19.92 7.46
N ASN A 144 2.79 19.70 7.53
CA ASN A 144 1.84 20.73 7.92
C ASN A 144 1.86 20.97 9.45
N ASP A 145 1.01 21.86 9.94
CA ASP A 145 0.91 22.22 11.37
C ASP A 145 0.49 21.03 12.26
N GLU A 146 -0.10 19.99 11.67
CA GLU A 146 -0.53 18.76 12.35
C GLU A 146 0.55 17.67 12.31
N GLY A 147 1.74 17.95 11.76
CA GLY A 147 2.83 16.99 11.62
C GLY A 147 2.66 15.98 10.48
N VAL A 148 1.65 16.17 9.63
CA VAL A 148 1.41 15.30 8.47
C VAL A 148 2.35 15.68 7.32
N PRO A 149 3.07 14.72 6.72
CA PRO A 149 3.93 14.99 5.59
C PRO A 149 3.14 15.56 4.40
N VAL A 150 3.66 16.61 3.79
CA VAL A 150 3.11 17.24 2.59
C VAL A 150 4.07 17.06 1.42
N SER A 151 3.57 16.56 0.31
CA SER A 151 4.35 16.46 -0.91
C SER A 151 4.37 17.80 -1.64
N GLY A 152 5.55 18.19 -2.13
CA GLY A 152 5.69 19.35 -3.02
C GLY A 152 5.56 18.99 -4.50
N GLU A 153 5.41 17.73 -4.86
CA GLU A 153 5.34 17.24 -6.24
C GLU A 153 3.92 16.83 -6.61
N GLU A 154 3.46 17.23 -7.80
CA GLU A 154 2.17 16.79 -8.33
C GLU A 154 2.15 15.26 -8.48
N GLY A 155 1.10 14.62 -7.92
CA GLY A 155 0.94 13.17 -7.93
C GLY A 155 1.50 12.43 -6.70
N HIS A 156 2.35 13.06 -5.89
CA HIS A 156 2.82 12.52 -4.61
C HIS A 156 1.93 13.05 -3.46
N GLY A 157 1.48 12.17 -2.59
CA GLY A 157 0.60 12.54 -1.46
C GLY A 157 -0.67 11.71 -1.38
N ILE A 158 -1.05 11.03 -2.47
CA ILE A 158 -2.24 10.16 -2.50
C ILE A 158 -2.14 9.07 -1.43
N GLY A 159 -0.96 8.49 -1.24
CA GLY A 159 -0.75 7.45 -0.24
C GLY A 159 -0.93 7.94 1.20
N ILE A 160 -0.49 9.17 1.52
CA ILE A 160 -0.73 9.79 2.83
C ILE A 160 -2.22 10.06 3.02
N LEU A 161 -2.89 10.62 2.02
CA LEU A 161 -4.34 10.87 2.07
C LEU A 161 -5.14 9.57 2.28
N SER A 162 -4.72 8.47 1.66
CA SER A 162 -5.34 7.15 1.85
C SER A 162 -5.20 6.65 3.29
N ILE A 163 -4.06 6.89 3.94
CA ILE A 163 -3.84 6.54 5.35
C ILE A 163 -4.76 7.37 6.25
N LEU A 164 -4.87 8.68 6.00
CA LEU A 164 -5.73 9.57 6.77
C LEU A 164 -7.21 9.20 6.61
N ASP A 165 -7.67 8.95 5.38
CA ASP A 165 -9.03 8.51 5.08
C ASP A 165 -9.38 7.17 5.77
N TYR A 166 -8.45 6.21 5.76
CA TYR A 166 -8.61 4.97 6.51
C TYR A 166 -8.78 5.24 8.00
N CYS A 167 -7.94 6.08 8.60
CA CYS A 167 -7.97 6.37 10.03
C CYS A 167 -9.28 7.07 10.43
N GLU A 168 -9.75 8.01 9.62
CA GLU A 168 -11.03 8.70 9.86
C GLU A 168 -12.22 7.73 9.81
N LYS A 169 -12.27 6.88 8.78
CA LYS A 169 -13.39 5.93 8.58
C LYS A 169 -13.41 4.77 9.57
N ASN A 170 -12.28 4.40 10.15
CA ASN A 170 -12.14 3.21 10.99
C ASN A 170 -11.83 3.50 12.46
N ASP A 171 -12.01 4.73 12.92
CA ASP A 171 -11.67 5.16 14.30
C ASP A 171 -10.25 4.71 14.69
N ALA A 172 -9.29 4.96 13.80
CA ALA A 172 -7.89 4.65 14.02
C ALA A 172 -7.07 5.92 14.27
N MET A 173 -5.98 5.77 14.99
CA MET A 173 -4.98 6.82 15.21
C MET A 173 -3.81 6.60 14.26
N TYR A 174 -3.18 7.69 13.86
CA TYR A 174 -1.93 7.67 13.10
C TYR A 174 -0.85 8.51 13.80
N ASP A 175 0.40 8.19 13.49
CA ASP A 175 1.58 8.92 13.94
C ASP A 175 2.65 8.87 12.84
N PHE A 176 3.14 10.03 12.44
CA PHE A 176 4.25 10.17 11.50
C PHE A 176 5.48 10.62 12.26
N LYS A 177 6.57 9.84 12.19
CA LYS A 177 7.84 10.18 12.82
C LYS A 177 8.93 10.41 11.79
N ILE A 178 9.64 11.52 11.98
CA ILE A 178 10.76 11.96 11.15
C ILE A 178 11.92 12.23 12.11
N GLU A 179 12.79 11.25 12.29
CA GLU A 179 13.88 11.31 13.26
C GLU A 179 15.14 10.66 12.68
N ASP A 180 16.30 11.29 12.81
CA ASP A 180 17.63 10.73 12.51
C ASP A 180 17.78 10.09 11.12
N GLY A 181 17.16 10.69 10.09
CA GLY A 181 17.18 10.15 8.73
C GLY A 181 16.27 8.92 8.53
N TRP A 182 15.36 8.70 9.47
CA TRP A 182 14.35 7.65 9.44
C TRP A 182 12.94 8.26 9.41
N PHE A 183 12.15 7.85 8.43
CA PHE A 183 10.72 8.15 8.36
C PHE A 183 9.92 6.92 8.75
N SER A 184 8.87 7.09 9.52
CA SER A 184 7.92 6.01 9.78
C SER A 184 6.50 6.52 9.93
N VAL A 185 5.55 5.69 9.51
CA VAL A 185 4.13 5.83 9.79
C VAL A 185 3.65 4.67 10.66
N ARG A 186 2.81 4.99 11.63
CA ARG A 186 2.11 4.02 12.47
C ARG A 186 0.62 4.28 12.42
N VAL A 187 -0.14 3.22 12.33
CA VAL A 187 -1.59 3.25 12.40
C VAL A 187 -2.03 2.24 13.45
N ALA A 188 -2.95 2.65 14.32
CA ALA A 188 -3.49 1.80 15.38
C ALA A 188 -5.00 2.03 15.51
N LYS A 189 -5.78 0.96 15.49
CA LYS A 189 -7.21 1.02 15.78
C LYS A 189 -7.42 1.34 17.27
N ARG A 190 -8.41 2.16 17.61
CA ARG A 190 -8.72 2.53 19.01
C ARG A 190 -9.35 1.41 19.80
#